data_521b9e11eb7f7f6f65c3f583a87d8e7d
#
_entry.id   521b9e11eb7f7f6f65c3f583a87d8e7d
#
_cell.length_a   1.000
_cell.length_b   1.000
_cell.length_c   1.000
_cell.angle_alpha   90.00
_cell.angle_beta   90.00
_cell.angle_gamma   90.00
#
_symmetry.space_group_name_H-M   'P 1'
#
loop_
_entity.id
_entity.type
_entity.pdbx_description
1 polymer ?
#
loop_
_entity_poly.entity_id
_entity_poly.type
_entity_poly.pdbx_seq_one_letter_code
_entity_poly.pdbx_strand_id
1 'polypeptide(L)'
;MTLVAGLALVPATGGSAARRGWRTDDLNVVFVILDAARASDFGAYGAARDTTPNIDAFARESTLFERAYAQSAWTLPSSASFMTGTYPPRRTTERSHVSTTTIATLLQDVGYATAGFSENPYVTGEFGFTRGFTSFREYEPWESYKRVENSYAHPDTVRSIDDVVAWIKAASGQGRFFAYVHLLRPHCPYDPPPPFSGRFDQGYSGKLDGSVETLRKINRGALVATDRDLTHLRDLYDENLAFGDREVGRLLAPLRSLELDDRTIVIIAADHGEAFREHGRMLHTTTVYEEMVHVPLVIHFPRRFGDLPRRWSGVVELRSLLPTIRDALGLEPAANDAPSLLRVVRGNASEGVALIRTIDASRRPLAAVVGERYKLIQGSRIGSTSLYDLDDDPGEKHDVSGSNRPLVLRMRALLRSAEADAPPADGAGARQVRPETQQKLRALGYAD
;
A
#
# COMPACT_ATOMS: atom_id res chain seq x y z
N MET A 1 -20.20 -32.88 4.97
CA MET A 1 -20.16 -32.62 6.42
C MET A 1 -19.14 -31.51 6.63
N THR A 2 -19.63 -30.28 6.61
CA THR A 2 -18.84 -29.07 6.63
C THR A 2 -18.70 -28.65 8.10
N LEU A 3 -17.47 -28.69 8.63
CA LEU A 3 -17.17 -28.20 9.98
C LEU A 3 -17.16 -26.66 9.94
N VAL A 4 -18.20 -26.07 10.50
CA VAL A 4 -18.24 -24.64 10.85
C VAL A 4 -17.41 -24.47 12.11
N ALA A 5 -16.22 -23.89 11.99
CA ALA A 5 -15.43 -23.50 13.15
C ALA A 5 -16.14 -22.36 13.87
N GLY A 6 -16.69 -22.68 15.06
CA GLY A 6 -17.43 -21.75 15.89
C GLY A 6 -16.53 -20.61 16.41
N LEU A 7 -17.05 -19.38 16.32
CA LEU A 7 -16.55 -18.25 17.10
C LEU A 7 -16.65 -18.60 18.59
N ALA A 8 -15.52 -18.62 19.29
CA ALA A 8 -15.54 -18.63 20.74
C ALA A 8 -16.04 -17.26 21.24
N LEU A 9 -17.32 -17.17 21.55
CA LEU A 9 -17.91 -16.08 22.32
C LEU A 9 -17.47 -16.24 23.78
N VAL A 10 -16.64 -15.34 24.27
CA VAL A 10 -16.38 -15.17 25.70
C VAL A 10 -17.69 -14.61 26.31
N PRO A 11 -18.22 -15.22 27.39
CA PRO A 11 -19.48 -14.77 27.99
C PRO A 11 -19.34 -13.36 28.54
N ALA A 12 -20.24 -12.46 28.14
CA ALA A 12 -20.40 -11.15 28.72
C ALA A 12 -20.94 -11.31 30.15
N THR A 13 -20.08 -11.16 31.14
CA THR A 13 -20.51 -10.89 32.51
C THR A 13 -20.98 -9.45 32.57
N GLY A 14 -22.29 -9.25 32.74
CA GLY A 14 -22.93 -7.95 32.90
C GLY A 14 -22.42 -7.25 34.16
N GLY A 15 -21.46 -6.35 33.96
CA GLY A 15 -21.03 -5.37 34.93
C GLY A 15 -21.28 -4.00 34.31
N SER A 16 -22.02 -3.14 35.00
CA SER A 16 -22.21 -1.70 34.72
C SER A 16 -20.85 -1.10 34.36
N ALA A 17 -20.64 -0.76 33.10
CA ALA A 17 -19.42 -0.09 32.64
C ALA A 17 -19.48 1.36 33.17
N ALA A 18 -18.98 1.57 34.37
CA ALA A 18 -18.55 2.89 34.81
C ALA A 18 -17.56 3.37 33.71
N ARG A 19 -17.83 4.54 33.11
CA ARG A 19 -16.93 5.22 32.17
C ARG A 19 -15.57 5.32 32.85
N ARG A 20 -14.66 4.38 32.57
CA ARG A 20 -13.26 4.50 32.98
C ARG A 20 -12.74 5.72 32.24
N GLY A 21 -12.32 6.75 33.01
CA GLY A 21 -11.60 7.89 32.44
C GLY A 21 -10.45 7.33 31.60
N TRP A 22 -10.45 7.66 30.33
CA TRP A 22 -9.44 7.19 29.36
C TRP A 22 -8.07 7.63 29.85
N ARG A 23 -7.18 6.67 30.03
CA ARG A 23 -5.77 6.97 30.34
C ARG A 23 -5.13 7.52 29.08
N THR A 24 -4.23 8.49 29.22
CA THR A 24 -3.48 9.12 28.12
C THR A 24 -2.63 8.14 27.31
N ASP A 25 -2.51 6.89 27.77
CA ASP A 25 -1.69 5.82 27.17
C ASP A 25 -2.48 4.91 26.22
N ASP A 26 -3.80 5.10 26.05
CA ASP A 26 -4.64 4.23 25.24
C ASP A 26 -4.70 4.68 23.77
N LEU A 27 -3.61 4.48 23.03
CA LEU A 27 -3.52 4.80 21.63
C LEU A 27 -3.83 3.56 20.77
N ASN A 28 -4.80 3.65 19.88
CA ASN A 28 -5.08 2.63 18.89
C ASN A 28 -4.34 2.92 17.58
N VAL A 29 -4.23 1.91 16.73
CA VAL A 29 -3.68 2.05 15.39
C VAL A 29 -4.60 1.37 14.39
N VAL A 30 -4.95 2.07 13.31
CA VAL A 30 -5.64 1.52 12.13
C VAL A 30 -4.76 1.81 10.93
N PHE A 31 -4.41 0.78 10.18
CA PHE A 31 -3.55 0.90 9.00
C PHE A 31 -4.24 0.27 7.80
N VAL A 32 -4.56 1.10 6.81
CA VAL A 32 -5.27 0.73 5.58
C VAL A 32 -4.34 0.88 4.39
N ILE A 33 -4.23 -0.16 3.59
CA ILE A 33 -3.57 -0.19 2.29
C ILE A 33 -4.60 -0.33 1.19
N LEU A 34 -4.47 0.50 0.14
CA LEU A 34 -5.14 0.33 -1.14
C LEU A 34 -4.09 -0.21 -2.14
N ASP A 35 -4.29 -1.43 -2.61
CA ASP A 35 -3.34 -2.13 -3.47
C ASP A 35 -3.26 -1.49 -4.85
N ALA A 36 -2.05 -1.22 -5.33
CA ALA A 36 -1.77 -0.61 -6.64
C ALA A 36 -2.37 0.80 -6.84
N ALA A 37 -2.54 1.60 -5.77
CA ALA A 37 -3.11 2.94 -5.89
C ALA A 37 -2.02 4.02 -6.08
N ARG A 38 -2.16 4.81 -7.14
CA ARG A 38 -1.23 5.91 -7.49
C ARG A 38 -1.60 7.18 -6.73
N ALA A 39 -0.63 7.91 -6.21
CA ALA A 39 -0.89 9.22 -5.57
C ALA A 39 -1.61 10.19 -6.52
N SER A 40 -1.23 10.23 -7.80
CA SER A 40 -1.80 11.11 -8.82
C SER A 40 -3.31 10.97 -9.04
N ASP A 41 -3.93 9.90 -8.55
CA ASP A 41 -5.34 9.60 -8.79
C ASP A 41 -6.24 9.98 -7.62
N PHE A 42 -5.67 10.57 -6.57
CA PHE A 42 -6.41 11.08 -5.41
C PHE A 42 -6.63 12.59 -5.53
N GLY A 43 -7.84 13.05 -5.22
CA GLY A 43 -8.17 14.47 -5.23
C GLY A 43 -7.28 15.28 -4.29
N ALA A 44 -6.89 14.74 -3.13
CA ALA A 44 -5.95 15.36 -2.20
C ALA A 44 -4.55 15.61 -2.79
N TYR A 45 -4.16 14.89 -3.85
CA TYR A 45 -2.93 15.08 -4.64
C TYR A 45 -3.15 15.85 -5.94
N GLY A 46 -4.36 16.33 -6.21
CA GLY A 46 -4.66 17.15 -7.37
C GLY A 46 -5.29 16.41 -8.55
N ALA A 47 -5.77 15.19 -8.37
CA ALA A 47 -6.56 14.50 -9.39
C ALA A 47 -7.78 15.33 -9.81
N ALA A 48 -8.01 15.43 -11.11
CA ALA A 48 -9.15 16.20 -11.65
C ALA A 48 -10.49 15.45 -11.48
N ARG A 49 -10.45 14.13 -11.32
CA ARG A 49 -11.63 13.28 -11.11
C ARG A 49 -11.93 13.13 -9.63
N ASP A 50 -13.21 13.06 -9.30
CA ASP A 50 -13.71 12.78 -7.95
C ASP A 50 -13.66 11.27 -7.65
N THR A 51 -12.44 10.75 -7.56
CA THR A 51 -12.17 9.32 -7.32
C THR A 51 -12.15 8.97 -5.84
N THR A 52 -11.72 9.89 -4.96
CA THR A 52 -11.41 9.60 -3.55
C THR A 52 -12.03 10.58 -2.56
N PRO A 53 -13.34 10.94 -2.66
CA PRO A 53 -13.94 11.99 -1.83
C PRO A 53 -13.88 11.70 -0.32
N ASN A 54 -13.94 10.44 0.12
CA ASN A 54 -13.86 10.09 1.54
C ASN A 54 -12.43 10.23 2.08
N ILE A 55 -11.44 9.74 1.33
CA ILE A 55 -10.01 9.86 1.70
C ILE A 55 -9.57 11.32 1.61
N ASP A 56 -10.04 12.09 0.63
CA ASP A 56 -9.77 13.53 0.51
C ASP A 56 -10.34 14.32 1.69
N ALA A 57 -11.55 13.96 2.16
CA ALA A 57 -12.13 14.53 3.36
C ALA A 57 -11.29 14.20 4.61
N PHE A 58 -10.83 12.96 4.72
CA PHE A 58 -9.94 12.52 5.80
C PHE A 58 -8.58 13.22 5.76
N ALA A 59 -8.02 13.44 4.57
CA ALA A 59 -6.74 14.13 4.37
C ALA A 59 -6.77 15.59 4.85
N ARG A 60 -7.91 16.28 4.72
CA ARG A 60 -8.07 17.66 5.21
C ARG A 60 -7.90 17.80 6.73
N GLU A 61 -8.15 16.72 7.48
CA GLU A 61 -8.03 16.68 8.94
C GLU A 61 -6.76 15.98 9.43
N SER A 62 -5.89 15.54 8.49
CA SER A 62 -4.72 14.71 8.73
C SER A 62 -3.43 15.36 8.18
N THR A 63 -2.29 14.72 8.34
CA THR A 63 -1.06 15.08 7.62
C THR A 63 -0.98 14.28 6.32
N LEU A 64 -1.02 14.97 5.20
CA LEU A 64 -0.77 14.43 3.86
C LEU A 64 0.73 14.54 3.54
N PHE A 65 1.35 13.45 3.13
CA PHE A 65 2.73 13.42 2.64
C PHE A 65 2.73 13.47 1.11
N GLU A 66 3.12 14.62 0.56
CA GLU A 66 3.03 14.88 -0.88
C GLU A 66 3.96 14.01 -1.72
N ARG A 67 5.07 13.54 -1.14
CA ARG A 67 6.12 12.79 -1.82
C ARG A 67 6.50 11.54 -1.03
N ALA A 68 5.54 10.62 -0.89
CA ALA A 68 5.73 9.33 -0.24
C ALA A 68 6.04 8.24 -1.27
N TYR A 69 7.07 7.45 -0.99
CA TYR A 69 7.55 6.43 -1.91
C TYR A 69 7.48 5.02 -1.32
N ALA A 70 6.94 4.10 -2.12
CA ALA A 70 7.01 2.67 -1.87
C ALA A 70 8.43 2.15 -2.14
N GLN A 71 8.91 1.19 -1.34
CA GLN A 71 10.25 0.63 -1.50
C GLN A 71 10.35 -0.40 -2.61
N SER A 72 9.22 -0.76 -3.22
CA SER A 72 9.16 -1.63 -4.39
C SER A 72 7.91 -1.36 -5.22
N ALA A 73 7.93 -1.80 -6.47
CA ALA A 73 6.83 -1.65 -7.43
C ALA A 73 5.88 -2.85 -7.45
N TRP A 74 5.79 -3.63 -6.37
CA TRP A 74 4.84 -4.74 -6.21
C TRP A 74 4.66 -5.14 -4.75
N THR A 75 3.57 -5.83 -4.47
CA THR A 75 3.01 -6.03 -3.13
C THR A 75 3.96 -6.68 -2.14
N LEU A 76 4.53 -7.86 -2.45
CA LEU A 76 5.26 -8.64 -1.44
C LEU A 76 6.47 -7.87 -0.85
N PRO A 77 7.42 -7.31 -1.63
CA PRO A 77 8.55 -6.59 -1.04
C PRO A 77 8.17 -5.23 -0.46
N SER A 78 7.19 -4.54 -1.04
CA SER A 78 6.73 -3.27 -0.50
C SER A 78 6.03 -3.47 0.83
N SER A 79 5.11 -4.44 0.91
CA SER A 79 4.42 -4.77 2.17
C SER A 79 5.38 -5.28 3.24
N ALA A 80 6.34 -6.10 2.88
CA ALA A 80 7.40 -6.51 3.81
C ALA A 80 8.16 -5.30 4.34
N SER A 81 8.50 -4.34 3.46
CA SER A 81 9.27 -3.15 3.82
C SER A 81 8.54 -2.26 4.83
N PHE A 82 7.31 -1.85 4.56
CA PHE A 82 6.59 -0.98 5.50
C PHE A 82 6.20 -1.71 6.81
N MET A 83 5.95 -3.02 6.76
CA MET A 83 5.65 -3.80 7.96
C MET A 83 6.86 -4.00 8.87
N THR A 84 8.07 -4.11 8.32
CA THR A 84 9.31 -4.40 9.06
C THR A 84 10.20 -3.18 9.29
N GLY A 85 9.95 -2.04 8.64
CA GLY A 85 10.80 -0.86 8.70
C GLY A 85 12.12 -1.00 7.92
N THR A 86 12.30 -2.07 7.15
CA THR A 86 13.56 -2.38 6.45
C THR A 86 13.42 -2.24 4.93
N TYR A 87 14.53 -2.05 4.24
CA TYR A 87 14.52 -2.14 2.79
C TYR A 87 14.25 -3.57 2.32
N PRO A 88 13.62 -3.73 1.12
CA PRO A 88 13.50 -5.05 0.52
C PRO A 88 14.89 -5.68 0.34
N PRO A 89 15.02 -7.01 0.48
CA PRO A 89 16.25 -7.71 0.16
C PRO A 89 16.75 -7.39 -1.26
N ARG A 90 18.06 -7.47 -1.48
CA ARG A 90 18.64 -7.18 -2.82
C ARG A 90 18.09 -8.05 -3.94
N ARG A 91 17.54 -9.20 -3.60
CA ARG A 91 16.78 -10.08 -4.51
C ARG A 91 15.54 -10.55 -3.77
N THR A 92 14.42 -9.94 -4.06
CA THR A 92 13.11 -10.43 -3.65
C THR A 92 12.56 -11.32 -4.76
N THR A 93 12.07 -12.47 -4.38
CA THR A 93 11.40 -13.41 -5.28
C THR A 93 10.01 -13.69 -4.73
N GLU A 94 9.16 -14.29 -5.53
CA GLU A 94 7.84 -14.80 -5.13
C GLU A 94 7.89 -15.82 -3.97
N ARG A 95 9.09 -16.21 -3.55
CA ARG A 95 9.35 -17.15 -2.44
C ARG A 95 9.88 -16.48 -1.18
N SER A 96 10.04 -15.16 -1.21
CA SER A 96 10.48 -14.39 -0.04
C SER A 96 9.43 -14.46 1.07
N HIS A 97 9.88 -14.43 2.33
CA HIS A 97 9.05 -14.63 3.51
C HIS A 97 9.42 -13.63 4.59
N VAL A 98 8.41 -12.99 5.20
CA VAL A 98 8.60 -12.06 6.33
C VAL A 98 8.90 -12.86 7.60
N SER A 99 10.13 -12.74 8.12
CA SER A 99 10.61 -13.50 9.28
C SER A 99 11.09 -12.63 10.46
N THR A 100 11.16 -11.32 10.27
CA THR A 100 11.63 -10.36 11.27
C THR A 100 10.48 -9.72 12.05
N THR A 101 10.81 -8.81 12.97
CA THR A 101 9.83 -7.99 13.70
C THR A 101 8.98 -7.16 12.72
N THR A 102 7.68 -7.17 12.91
CA THR A 102 6.71 -6.39 12.13
C THR A 102 5.99 -5.38 13.04
N ILE A 103 5.24 -4.46 12.45
CA ILE A 103 4.33 -3.60 13.21
C ILE A 103 3.41 -4.44 14.11
N ALA A 104 2.88 -5.56 13.61
CA ALA A 104 1.99 -6.42 14.37
C ALA A 104 2.68 -7.10 15.54
N THR A 105 3.90 -7.64 15.35
CA THR A 105 4.66 -8.25 16.47
C THR A 105 5.03 -7.21 17.51
N LEU A 106 5.47 -6.00 17.09
CA LEU A 106 5.79 -4.91 18.00
C LEU A 106 4.57 -4.56 18.87
N LEU A 107 3.40 -4.39 18.25
CA LEU A 107 2.18 -3.99 18.96
C LEU A 107 1.64 -5.12 19.85
N GLN A 108 1.72 -6.38 19.41
CA GLN A 108 1.37 -7.54 20.23
C GLN A 108 2.25 -7.62 21.48
N ASP A 109 3.57 -7.44 21.34
CA ASP A 109 4.53 -7.50 22.46
C ASP A 109 4.26 -6.42 23.53
N VAL A 110 3.67 -5.29 23.14
CA VAL A 110 3.27 -4.23 24.09
C VAL A 110 1.78 -4.30 24.48
N GLY A 111 1.13 -5.44 24.23
CA GLY A 111 -0.21 -5.77 24.76
C GLY A 111 -1.39 -5.23 23.97
N TYR A 112 -1.25 -4.99 22.66
CA TYR A 112 -2.38 -4.69 21.79
C TYR A 112 -3.18 -5.94 21.42
N ALA A 113 -4.50 -5.81 21.32
CA ALA A 113 -5.29 -6.71 20.50
C ALA A 113 -5.00 -6.43 19.02
N THR A 114 -4.57 -7.43 18.26
CA THR A 114 -4.10 -7.25 16.88
C THR A 114 -4.92 -8.06 15.90
N ALA A 115 -5.45 -7.43 14.85
CA ALA A 115 -6.16 -8.12 13.79
C ALA A 115 -5.69 -7.66 12.40
N GLY A 116 -5.57 -8.64 11.50
CA GLY A 116 -5.27 -8.41 10.08
C GLY A 116 -6.41 -8.90 9.19
N PHE A 117 -6.68 -8.14 8.14
CA PHE A 117 -7.71 -8.41 7.13
C PHE A 117 -7.09 -8.17 5.76
N SER A 118 -6.86 -9.22 4.99
CA SER A 118 -6.15 -9.11 3.72
C SER A 118 -6.95 -9.69 2.57
N GLU A 119 -7.05 -8.92 1.50
CA GLU A 119 -7.60 -9.33 0.22
C GLU A 119 -6.49 -9.71 -0.79
N ASN A 120 -5.21 -9.54 -0.45
CA ASN A 120 -4.11 -9.84 -1.36
C ASN A 120 -3.44 -11.19 -1.03
N PRO A 121 -3.24 -12.09 -2.00
CA PRO A 121 -2.67 -13.42 -1.79
C PRO A 121 -1.18 -13.43 -1.39
N TYR A 122 -0.46 -12.33 -1.54
CA TYR A 122 0.90 -12.18 -1.00
C TYR A 122 0.90 -11.79 0.49
N VAL A 123 -0.17 -11.13 0.97
CA VAL A 123 -0.24 -10.67 2.35
C VAL A 123 -1.01 -11.69 3.18
N THR A 124 -0.38 -12.85 3.39
CA THR A 124 -0.97 -14.05 4.01
C THR A 124 0.02 -14.74 4.94
N GLY A 125 -0.46 -15.76 5.65
CA GLY A 125 0.38 -16.62 6.52
C GLY A 125 1.46 -17.36 5.73
N GLU A 126 1.22 -17.67 4.46
CA GLU A 126 2.20 -18.35 3.61
C GLU A 126 3.47 -17.50 3.41
N PHE A 127 3.33 -16.18 3.37
CA PHE A 127 4.45 -15.24 3.23
C PHE A 127 4.88 -14.61 4.57
N GLY A 128 4.32 -15.07 5.69
CA GLY A 128 4.74 -14.68 7.04
C GLY A 128 4.05 -13.44 7.60
N PHE A 129 3.03 -12.90 6.94
CA PHE A 129 2.36 -11.67 7.37
C PHE A 129 1.42 -11.87 8.57
N THR A 130 1.04 -13.10 8.92
CA THR A 130 0.15 -13.35 10.07
C THR A 130 0.85 -13.24 11.43
N ARG A 131 2.17 -13.12 11.46
CA ARG A 131 2.93 -13.03 12.70
C ARG A 131 2.61 -11.74 13.46
N GLY A 132 2.33 -11.88 14.76
CA GLY A 132 1.98 -10.77 15.64
C GLY A 132 0.50 -10.39 15.60
N PHE A 133 -0.31 -11.05 14.79
CA PHE A 133 -1.76 -10.90 14.82
C PHE A 133 -2.41 -11.99 15.67
N THR A 134 -3.30 -11.59 16.58
CA THR A 134 -4.16 -12.53 17.36
C THR A 134 -5.27 -13.10 16.49
N SER A 135 -5.71 -12.35 15.48
CA SER A 135 -6.59 -12.88 14.43
C SER A 135 -6.16 -12.35 13.07
N PHE A 136 -6.20 -13.20 12.05
CA PHE A 136 -5.90 -12.81 10.67
C PHE A 136 -6.89 -13.47 9.74
N ARG A 137 -7.54 -12.68 8.89
CA ARG A 137 -8.50 -13.17 7.90
C ARG A 137 -7.99 -12.87 6.50
N GLU A 138 -8.00 -13.91 5.68
CA GLU A 138 -7.67 -13.86 4.26
C GLU A 138 -8.96 -13.93 3.47
N TYR A 139 -9.14 -13.02 2.52
CA TYR A 139 -10.31 -12.95 1.63
C TYR A 139 -9.88 -13.28 0.21
N GLU A 140 -10.81 -13.70 -0.61
CA GLU A 140 -10.56 -14.14 -1.99
C GLU A 140 -11.46 -13.39 -2.97
N PRO A 141 -11.33 -12.04 -3.08
CA PRO A 141 -12.20 -11.22 -3.92
C PRO A 141 -12.17 -11.63 -5.40
N TRP A 142 -11.08 -12.28 -5.85
CA TRP A 142 -10.96 -12.81 -7.22
C TRP A 142 -11.85 -14.02 -7.50
N GLU A 143 -12.33 -14.78 -6.51
CA GLU A 143 -13.29 -15.88 -6.75
C GLU A 143 -14.65 -15.36 -7.17
N SER A 144 -14.98 -14.15 -6.79
CA SER A 144 -16.21 -13.44 -7.19
C SER A 144 -16.24 -13.07 -8.68
N TYR A 145 -15.06 -13.10 -9.36
CA TYR A 145 -14.97 -12.88 -10.81
C TYR A 145 -15.46 -14.06 -11.67
N LYS A 146 -15.84 -15.17 -11.09
CA LYS A 146 -16.61 -16.18 -11.79
C LYS A 146 -17.99 -15.58 -12.05
N ARG A 147 -18.20 -15.10 -13.30
CA ARG A 147 -19.45 -14.58 -13.81
C ARG A 147 -20.62 -15.48 -13.39
N VAL A 148 -21.29 -15.11 -12.34
CA VAL A 148 -22.65 -15.56 -12.11
C VAL A 148 -23.51 -14.69 -13.03
N GLU A 149 -24.21 -15.28 -13.98
CA GLU A 149 -25.06 -14.59 -14.95
C GLU A 149 -25.83 -13.45 -14.26
N ASN A 150 -25.55 -12.20 -14.68
CA ASN A 150 -26.23 -10.96 -14.28
C ASN A 150 -26.04 -10.43 -12.84
N SER A 151 -25.02 -10.83 -12.08
CA SER A 151 -24.75 -10.22 -10.78
C SER A 151 -23.27 -9.88 -10.65
N TYR A 152 -22.94 -8.59 -10.75
CA TYR A 152 -21.63 -8.03 -10.33
C TYR A 152 -21.62 -7.84 -8.82
N ALA A 153 -21.71 -8.93 -8.07
CA ALA A 153 -21.51 -8.86 -6.64
C ALA A 153 -20.01 -9.03 -6.36
N HIS A 154 -19.38 -8.03 -5.74
CA HIS A 154 -18.06 -8.16 -5.13
C HIS A 154 -18.25 -8.35 -3.61
N PRO A 155 -18.82 -9.50 -3.17
CA PRO A 155 -19.23 -9.66 -1.77
C PRO A 155 -18.05 -9.61 -0.82
N ASP A 156 -16.84 -9.97 -1.29
CA ASP A 156 -15.70 -10.13 -0.39
C ASP A 156 -15.07 -8.81 0.05
N THR A 157 -14.95 -7.79 -0.80
CA THR A 157 -14.47 -6.47 -0.35
C THR A 157 -15.45 -5.81 0.61
N VAL A 158 -16.75 -5.88 0.35
CA VAL A 158 -17.77 -5.39 1.28
C VAL A 158 -17.74 -6.17 2.60
N ARG A 159 -17.60 -7.50 2.52
CA ARG A 159 -17.52 -8.37 3.68
C ARG A 159 -16.26 -8.14 4.51
N SER A 160 -15.10 -7.89 3.88
CA SER A 160 -13.87 -7.61 4.61
C SER A 160 -14.02 -6.35 5.47
N ILE A 161 -14.61 -5.30 4.94
CA ILE A 161 -14.88 -4.07 5.67
C ILE A 161 -15.93 -4.27 6.77
N ASP A 162 -16.99 -5.03 6.54
CA ASP A 162 -17.98 -5.37 7.58
C ASP A 162 -17.31 -6.10 8.75
N ASP A 163 -16.44 -7.05 8.46
CA ASP A 163 -15.67 -7.79 9.47
C ASP A 163 -14.69 -6.88 10.24
N VAL A 164 -14.00 -5.96 9.56
CA VAL A 164 -13.13 -4.94 10.19
C VAL A 164 -13.94 -4.05 11.13
N VAL A 165 -15.06 -3.52 10.65
CA VAL A 165 -15.94 -2.63 11.43
C VAL A 165 -16.50 -3.35 12.67
N ALA A 166 -16.95 -4.58 12.51
CA ALA A 166 -17.43 -5.42 13.62
C ALA A 166 -16.32 -5.67 14.64
N TRP A 167 -15.11 -5.98 14.17
CA TRP A 167 -13.97 -6.23 15.03
C TRP A 167 -13.52 -4.97 15.80
N ILE A 168 -13.42 -3.80 15.13
CA ILE A 168 -13.08 -2.53 15.78
C ILE A 168 -14.10 -2.19 16.88
N LYS A 169 -15.41 -2.35 16.61
CA LYS A 169 -16.46 -2.15 17.61
C LYS A 169 -16.29 -3.04 18.82
N ALA A 170 -15.96 -4.30 18.63
CA ALA A 170 -15.73 -5.24 19.73
C ALA A 170 -14.43 -4.93 20.51
N ALA A 171 -13.35 -4.61 19.81
CA ALA A 171 -12.03 -4.34 20.40
C ALA A 171 -11.98 -3.03 21.17
N SER A 172 -12.70 -1.98 20.71
CA SER A 172 -12.67 -0.63 21.29
C SER A 172 -13.12 -0.56 22.75
N GLY A 173 -13.92 -1.54 23.22
CA GLY A 173 -14.34 -1.68 24.60
C GLY A 173 -13.39 -2.48 25.50
N GLN A 174 -12.35 -3.11 24.94
CA GLN A 174 -11.49 -4.05 25.64
C GLN A 174 -10.07 -3.54 25.91
N GLY A 175 -9.65 -2.44 25.26
CA GLY A 175 -8.31 -1.87 25.42
C GLY A 175 -7.74 -1.35 24.10
N ARG A 176 -6.40 -1.31 24.03
CA ARG A 176 -5.69 -0.85 22.83
C ARG A 176 -5.77 -1.89 21.73
N PHE A 177 -5.97 -1.44 20.51
CA PHE A 177 -6.05 -2.34 19.36
C PHE A 177 -5.24 -1.84 18.15
N PHE A 178 -4.85 -2.79 17.33
CA PHE A 178 -4.27 -2.58 16.00
C PHE A 178 -5.09 -3.35 14.95
N ALA A 179 -5.63 -2.63 13.99
CA ALA A 179 -6.27 -3.20 12.82
C ALA A 179 -5.44 -2.89 11.56
N TYR A 180 -5.00 -3.94 10.87
CA TYR A 180 -4.38 -3.85 9.54
C TYR A 180 -5.37 -4.31 8.49
N VAL A 181 -5.56 -3.52 7.45
CA VAL A 181 -6.50 -3.77 6.37
C VAL A 181 -5.80 -3.60 5.03
N HIS A 182 -5.74 -4.65 4.23
CA HIS A 182 -5.17 -4.63 2.89
C HIS A 182 -6.27 -4.88 1.87
N LEU A 183 -6.77 -3.82 1.25
CA LEU A 183 -7.80 -3.87 0.22
C LEU A 183 -7.15 -4.11 -1.15
N LEU A 184 -7.72 -5.01 -1.93
CA LEU A 184 -7.22 -5.29 -3.29
C LEU A 184 -7.51 -4.12 -4.26
N ARG A 185 -8.47 -3.25 -3.96
CA ARG A 185 -8.82 -2.11 -4.82
C ARG A 185 -7.80 -0.98 -4.71
N PRO A 186 -7.39 -0.36 -5.86
CA PRO A 186 -7.89 -0.54 -7.25
C PRO A 186 -7.17 -1.58 -8.11
N HIS A 187 -6.29 -2.45 -7.57
CA HIS A 187 -5.53 -3.47 -8.32
C HIS A 187 -6.40 -4.21 -9.36
N CYS A 188 -5.78 -4.65 -10.45
CA CYS A 188 -6.44 -5.46 -11.47
C CYS A 188 -6.92 -6.84 -10.91
N PRO A 189 -7.97 -7.44 -11.51
CA PRO A 189 -8.74 -6.97 -12.66
C PRO A 189 -9.57 -5.71 -12.33
N TYR A 190 -9.67 -4.81 -13.31
CA TYR A 190 -10.48 -3.60 -13.16
C TYR A 190 -11.92 -3.94 -13.48
N ASP A 191 -12.68 -4.29 -12.46
CA ASP A 191 -14.08 -4.71 -12.55
C ASP A 191 -14.90 -4.03 -11.44
N PRO A 192 -15.16 -2.72 -11.60
CA PRO A 192 -15.89 -1.94 -10.61
C PRO A 192 -17.35 -2.39 -10.52
N PRO A 193 -17.90 -2.58 -9.29
CA PRO A 193 -19.30 -2.92 -9.14
C PRO A 193 -20.21 -1.71 -9.33
N PRO A 194 -21.52 -1.91 -9.64
CA PRO A 194 -22.49 -0.84 -9.54
C PRO A 194 -22.52 -0.23 -8.11
N PRO A 195 -22.73 1.08 -7.95
CA PRO A 195 -22.98 2.10 -8.98
C PRO A 195 -21.71 2.72 -9.56
N PHE A 196 -20.53 2.13 -9.36
CA PHE A 196 -19.23 2.70 -9.81
C PHE A 196 -18.98 2.38 -11.28
N SER A 197 -19.39 1.21 -11.74
CA SER A 197 -19.30 0.81 -13.15
C SER A 197 -20.00 1.81 -14.07
N GLY A 198 -19.25 2.35 -15.05
CA GLY A 198 -19.74 3.34 -15.99
C GLY A 198 -19.82 4.78 -15.42
N ARG A 199 -19.23 5.04 -14.27
CA ARG A 199 -19.21 6.38 -13.66
C ARG A 199 -18.36 7.36 -14.46
N PHE A 200 -17.21 6.92 -14.96
CA PHE A 200 -16.26 7.76 -15.69
C PHE A 200 -16.26 7.46 -17.19
N ASP A 201 -16.60 6.26 -17.61
CA ASP A 201 -16.68 5.87 -19.02
C ASP A 201 -18.12 5.66 -19.49
N GLN A 202 -18.74 6.72 -19.97
CA GLN A 202 -20.06 6.68 -20.57
C GLN A 202 -19.94 6.65 -22.10
N GLY A 203 -19.82 5.46 -22.69
CA GLY A 203 -19.89 5.35 -24.16
C GLY A 203 -18.69 4.64 -24.81
N TYR A 204 -17.98 3.82 -24.09
CA TYR A 204 -17.03 2.90 -24.70
C TYR A 204 -17.79 1.78 -25.44
N SER A 205 -17.52 1.69 -26.73
CA SER A 205 -18.12 0.66 -27.61
C SER A 205 -17.10 -0.39 -28.05
N GLY A 206 -15.89 -0.34 -27.50
CA GLY A 206 -14.83 -1.32 -27.77
C GLY A 206 -15.07 -2.65 -27.06
N LYS A 207 -14.07 -3.54 -27.14
CA LYS A 207 -14.17 -4.92 -26.60
C LYS A 207 -13.17 -5.19 -25.49
N LEU A 208 -12.35 -4.22 -25.08
CA LEU A 208 -11.39 -4.43 -24.01
C LEU A 208 -12.10 -4.38 -22.68
N ASP A 209 -11.72 -5.29 -21.82
CA ASP A 209 -12.13 -5.36 -20.43
C ASP A 209 -10.91 -5.15 -19.52
N GLY A 210 -11.16 -4.88 -18.26
CA GLY A 210 -10.08 -4.72 -17.26
C GLY A 210 -9.46 -6.02 -16.79
N SER A 211 -9.62 -7.13 -17.52
CA SER A 211 -9.10 -8.43 -17.13
C SER A 211 -7.57 -8.48 -17.23
N VAL A 212 -6.95 -9.25 -16.34
CA VAL A 212 -5.49 -9.50 -16.34
C VAL A 212 -5.02 -10.05 -17.71
N GLU A 213 -5.84 -10.88 -18.36
CA GLU A 213 -5.49 -11.43 -19.67
C GLU A 213 -5.41 -10.35 -20.75
N THR A 214 -6.37 -9.41 -20.78
CA THR A 214 -6.36 -8.24 -21.69
C THR A 214 -5.10 -7.40 -21.48
N LEU A 215 -4.81 -7.03 -20.23
CA LEU A 215 -3.64 -6.22 -19.88
C LEU A 215 -2.32 -6.89 -20.25
N ARG A 216 -2.21 -8.20 -20.03
CA ARG A 216 -1.04 -9.00 -20.44
C ARG A 216 -0.88 -9.08 -21.96
N LYS A 217 -1.97 -9.25 -22.72
CA LYS A 217 -1.94 -9.24 -24.18
C LYS A 217 -1.41 -7.91 -24.73
N ILE A 218 -1.82 -6.78 -24.12
CA ILE A 218 -1.31 -5.46 -24.46
C ILE A 218 0.20 -5.39 -24.17
N ASN A 219 0.67 -5.86 -23.01
CA ASN A 219 2.09 -5.86 -22.66
C ASN A 219 2.96 -6.71 -23.57
N ARG A 220 2.43 -7.84 -24.08
CA ARG A 220 3.14 -8.74 -25.00
C ARG A 220 3.05 -8.30 -26.48
N GLY A 221 2.30 -7.22 -26.77
CA GLY A 221 2.04 -6.76 -28.13
C GLY A 221 1.11 -7.69 -28.92
N ALA A 222 0.46 -8.65 -28.27
CA ALA A 222 -0.53 -9.54 -28.88
C ALA A 222 -1.89 -8.86 -29.08
N LEU A 223 -2.10 -7.72 -28.43
CA LEU A 223 -3.25 -6.85 -28.58
C LEU A 223 -2.76 -5.40 -28.70
N VAL A 224 -3.18 -4.72 -29.77
CA VAL A 224 -2.90 -3.30 -29.96
C VAL A 224 -4.07 -2.50 -29.39
N ALA A 225 -3.82 -1.78 -28.32
CA ALA A 225 -4.80 -0.88 -27.72
C ALA A 225 -4.69 0.50 -28.36
N THR A 226 -5.81 1.09 -28.72
CA THR A 226 -5.92 2.50 -29.14
C THR A 226 -5.88 3.43 -27.92
N ASP A 227 -5.70 4.72 -28.12
CA ASP A 227 -5.75 5.71 -27.02
C ASP A 227 -7.12 5.69 -26.31
N ARG A 228 -8.21 5.44 -27.06
CA ARG A 228 -9.56 5.30 -26.46
C ARG A 228 -9.67 4.03 -25.59
N ASP A 229 -9.06 2.92 -26.01
CA ASP A 229 -8.99 1.70 -25.23
C ASP A 229 -8.19 1.90 -23.92
N LEU A 230 -7.05 2.60 -23.99
CA LEU A 230 -6.25 2.92 -22.81
C LEU A 230 -7.00 3.85 -21.85
N THR A 231 -7.73 4.85 -22.39
CA THR A 231 -8.61 5.70 -21.59
C THR A 231 -9.69 4.86 -20.86
N HIS A 232 -10.33 3.94 -21.58
CA HIS A 232 -11.33 3.04 -20.98
C HIS A 232 -10.75 2.19 -19.84
N LEU A 233 -9.58 1.59 -20.04
CA LEU A 233 -8.93 0.80 -18.99
C LEU A 233 -8.58 1.67 -17.77
N ARG A 234 -8.19 2.92 -18.01
CA ARG A 234 -7.95 3.91 -16.95
C ARG A 234 -9.25 4.29 -16.23
N ASP A 235 -10.34 4.46 -16.96
CA ASP A 235 -11.67 4.74 -16.40
C ASP A 235 -12.13 3.61 -15.46
N LEU A 236 -11.97 2.35 -15.88
CA LEU A 236 -12.28 1.19 -15.04
C LEU A 236 -11.44 1.13 -13.75
N TYR A 237 -10.16 1.48 -13.83
CA TYR A 237 -9.29 1.56 -12.67
C TYR A 237 -9.74 2.68 -11.71
N ASP A 238 -10.04 3.88 -12.21
CA ASP A 238 -10.54 5.00 -11.41
C ASP A 238 -11.89 4.68 -10.75
N GLU A 239 -12.75 3.91 -11.42
CA GLU A 239 -14.01 3.41 -10.88
C GLU A 239 -13.78 2.37 -9.76
N ASN A 240 -12.77 1.50 -9.90
CA ASN A 240 -12.33 0.59 -8.84
C ASN A 240 -11.77 1.37 -7.64
N LEU A 241 -11.00 2.44 -7.88
CA LEU A 241 -10.48 3.30 -6.82
C LEU A 241 -11.63 3.99 -6.07
N ALA A 242 -12.64 4.50 -6.79
CA ALA A 242 -13.81 5.12 -6.18
C ALA A 242 -14.64 4.12 -5.33
N PHE A 243 -14.69 2.86 -5.74
CA PHE A 243 -15.26 1.80 -4.91
C PHE A 243 -14.43 1.58 -3.64
N GLY A 244 -13.10 1.46 -3.75
CA GLY A 244 -12.20 1.35 -2.60
C GLY A 244 -12.31 2.52 -1.62
N ASP A 245 -12.41 3.75 -2.13
CA ASP A 245 -12.61 4.96 -1.33
C ASP A 245 -13.91 4.92 -0.51
N ARG A 246 -15.02 4.46 -1.12
CA ARG A 246 -16.28 4.27 -0.38
C ARG A 246 -16.10 3.29 0.78
N GLU A 247 -15.42 2.19 0.55
CA GLU A 247 -15.20 1.18 1.58
C GLU A 247 -14.29 1.70 2.70
N VAL A 248 -13.26 2.49 2.38
CA VAL A 248 -12.47 3.22 3.38
C VAL A 248 -13.35 4.18 4.18
N GLY A 249 -14.24 4.91 3.52
CA GLY A 249 -15.20 5.79 4.21
C GLY A 249 -16.08 5.03 5.22
N ARG A 250 -16.55 3.82 4.87
CA ARG A 250 -17.31 2.93 5.76
C ARG A 250 -16.47 2.47 6.97
N LEU A 251 -15.18 2.22 6.77
CA LEU A 251 -14.26 1.86 7.84
C LEU A 251 -14.00 3.03 8.80
N LEU A 252 -13.86 4.25 8.28
CA LEU A 252 -13.60 5.44 9.09
C LEU A 252 -14.79 5.89 9.92
N ALA A 253 -16.03 5.66 9.46
CA ALA A 253 -17.25 6.11 10.13
C ALA A 253 -17.38 5.62 11.59
N PRO A 254 -17.12 4.34 11.94
CA PRO A 254 -17.12 3.86 13.31
C PRO A 254 -16.12 4.55 14.24
N LEU A 255 -14.95 4.96 13.73
CA LEU A 255 -13.96 5.65 14.54
C LEU A 255 -14.54 6.96 15.12
N ARG A 256 -15.27 7.71 14.27
CA ARG A 256 -15.96 8.93 14.69
C ARG A 256 -17.15 8.64 15.62
N SER A 257 -18.01 7.70 15.23
CA SER A 257 -19.24 7.39 16.02
C SER A 257 -18.96 6.79 17.40
N LEU A 258 -17.78 6.19 17.58
CA LEU A 258 -17.31 5.64 18.86
C LEU A 258 -16.36 6.59 19.62
N GLU A 259 -16.21 7.83 19.15
CA GLU A 259 -15.30 8.85 19.74
C GLU A 259 -13.86 8.33 19.86
N LEU A 260 -13.38 7.60 18.82
CA LEU A 260 -12.04 7.03 18.79
C LEU A 260 -11.00 7.94 18.12
N ASP A 261 -11.41 9.01 17.44
CA ASP A 261 -10.53 9.86 16.63
C ASP A 261 -9.33 10.41 17.43
N ASP A 262 -9.61 10.93 18.66
CA ASP A 262 -8.56 11.51 19.52
C ASP A 262 -7.64 10.47 20.17
N ARG A 263 -7.82 9.18 19.89
CA ARG A 263 -7.01 8.08 20.43
C ARG A 263 -6.64 7.00 19.41
N THR A 264 -6.79 7.31 18.13
CA THR A 264 -6.42 6.37 17.07
C THR A 264 -5.52 7.04 16.05
N ILE A 265 -4.32 6.51 15.86
CA ILE A 265 -3.53 6.82 14.67
C ILE A 265 -4.16 6.06 13.52
N VAL A 266 -4.54 6.78 12.46
CA VAL A 266 -5.05 6.16 11.23
C VAL A 266 -4.08 6.44 10.10
N ILE A 267 -3.59 5.39 9.46
CA ILE A 267 -2.69 5.45 8.33
C ILE A 267 -3.44 4.94 7.10
N ILE A 268 -3.48 5.73 6.04
CA ILE A 268 -3.98 5.33 4.72
C ILE A 268 -2.84 5.50 3.73
N ALA A 269 -2.48 4.42 3.03
CA ALA A 269 -1.42 4.40 2.05
C ALA A 269 -1.72 3.40 0.92
N ALA A 270 -0.86 3.37 -0.10
CA ALA A 270 -0.81 2.26 -1.04
C ALA A 270 0.56 1.58 -0.96
N ASP A 271 0.61 0.32 -1.34
CA ASP A 271 1.85 -0.45 -1.35
C ASP A 271 2.71 -0.20 -2.60
N HIS A 272 2.10 0.08 -3.74
CA HIS A 272 2.69 0.55 -4.99
C HIS A 272 1.61 1.18 -5.88
N GLY A 273 1.98 1.65 -7.06
CA GLY A 273 1.09 2.17 -8.07
C GLY A 273 0.84 1.22 -9.23
N GLU A 274 0.35 1.75 -10.35
CA GLU A 274 -0.06 0.99 -11.53
C GLU A 274 0.27 1.79 -12.81
N ALA A 275 0.68 1.12 -13.90
CA ALA A 275 1.03 1.76 -15.16
C ALA A 275 -0.06 1.58 -16.23
N PHE A 276 -0.28 2.63 -17.02
CA PHE A 276 -1.20 2.67 -18.15
C PHE A 276 -0.49 3.08 -19.43
N ARG A 277 0.72 2.50 -19.67
CA ARG A 277 1.62 2.74 -20.81
C ARG A 277 2.32 4.10 -20.83
N GLU A 278 2.37 4.83 -19.76
CA GLU A 278 3.16 6.07 -19.67
C GLU A 278 4.62 5.83 -20.09
N HIS A 279 5.20 4.69 -19.68
CA HIS A 279 6.53 4.23 -20.09
C HIS A 279 6.47 2.89 -20.86
N GLY A 280 5.40 2.71 -21.65
CA GLY A 280 5.22 1.57 -22.54
C GLY A 280 4.77 0.26 -21.91
N ARG A 281 4.41 0.26 -20.61
CA ARG A 281 3.93 -0.91 -19.87
C ARG A 281 2.56 -0.69 -19.27
N MET A 282 1.76 -1.74 -19.19
CA MET A 282 0.59 -1.89 -18.34
C MET A 282 0.98 -2.67 -17.09
N LEU A 283 0.14 -2.62 -16.06
CA LEU A 283 0.37 -3.34 -14.81
C LEU A 283 1.58 -2.78 -14.02
N HIS A 284 2.04 -3.51 -13.05
CA HIS A 284 3.11 -3.12 -12.13
C HIS A 284 4.30 -4.10 -12.15
N THR A 285 5.20 -4.01 -11.19
CA THR A 285 6.37 -4.88 -10.92
C THR A 285 7.65 -4.44 -11.63
N THR A 286 7.62 -4.12 -12.92
CA THR A 286 8.80 -4.17 -13.80
C THR A 286 9.46 -2.84 -14.06
N THR A 287 8.97 -1.75 -13.47
CA THR A 287 9.54 -0.40 -13.57
C THR A 287 9.50 0.30 -12.20
N VAL A 288 10.17 1.46 -12.10
CA VAL A 288 10.23 2.27 -10.87
C VAL A 288 9.91 3.72 -11.14
N TYR A 289 9.16 4.01 -12.21
CA TYR A 289 8.71 5.36 -12.52
C TYR A 289 7.68 5.86 -11.50
N GLU A 290 7.38 7.17 -11.53
CA GLU A 290 6.49 7.80 -10.53
C GLU A 290 5.13 7.13 -10.45
N GLU A 291 4.55 6.71 -11.58
CA GLU A 291 3.27 5.99 -11.61
C GLU A 291 3.28 4.66 -10.85
N MET A 292 4.46 4.14 -10.53
CA MET A 292 4.65 2.85 -9.87
C MET A 292 4.98 2.97 -8.37
N VAL A 293 5.64 4.06 -7.99
CA VAL A 293 6.29 4.12 -6.66
C VAL A 293 5.94 5.36 -5.86
N HIS A 294 5.39 6.41 -6.50
CA HIS A 294 4.83 7.55 -5.80
C HIS A 294 3.41 7.21 -5.37
N VAL A 295 3.23 6.96 -4.10
CA VAL A 295 2.00 6.43 -3.51
C VAL A 295 1.35 7.43 -2.55
N PRO A 296 0.03 7.37 -2.37
CA PRO A 296 -0.63 8.18 -1.34
C PRO A 296 -0.15 7.76 0.04
N LEU A 297 0.03 8.74 0.92
CA LEU A 297 0.25 8.55 2.35
C LEU A 297 -0.43 9.67 3.13
N VAL A 298 -1.42 9.30 3.92
CA VAL A 298 -2.14 10.21 4.81
C VAL A 298 -2.13 9.62 6.21
N ILE A 299 -1.68 10.40 7.20
CA ILE A 299 -1.64 9.95 8.60
C ILE A 299 -2.42 10.94 9.47
N HIS A 300 -3.47 10.45 10.11
CA HIS A 300 -4.13 11.14 11.20
C HIS A 300 -3.39 10.85 12.50
N PHE A 301 -2.91 11.89 13.13
CA PHE A 301 -2.36 11.84 14.48
C PHE A 301 -3.36 12.48 15.46
N PRO A 302 -3.74 11.78 16.55
CA PRO A 302 -4.56 12.37 17.61
C PRO A 302 -4.02 13.70 18.14
N ARG A 303 -4.90 14.60 18.61
CA ARG A 303 -4.54 15.96 19.06
C ARG A 303 -3.44 16.02 20.12
N ARG A 304 -3.27 14.94 20.90
CA ARG A 304 -2.19 14.84 21.89
C ARG A 304 -0.78 14.97 21.30
N PHE A 305 -0.62 14.77 19.98
CA PHE A 305 0.66 14.98 19.30
C PHE A 305 0.96 16.44 18.96
N GLY A 306 0.04 17.37 19.28
CA GLY A 306 0.15 18.79 19.00
C GLY A 306 -0.31 19.15 17.59
N ASP A 307 -0.14 20.41 17.23
CA ASP A 307 -0.47 20.92 15.90
C ASP A 307 0.62 20.47 14.92
N LEU A 308 0.25 19.53 14.07
CA LEU A 308 1.12 19.01 13.00
C LEU A 308 0.72 19.63 11.65
N PRO A 309 1.66 19.77 10.69
CA PRO A 309 1.34 20.31 9.39
C PRO A 309 0.32 19.44 8.65
N ARG A 310 -0.61 20.08 7.93
CA ARG A 310 -1.60 19.37 7.11
C ARG A 310 -0.99 18.79 5.83
N ARG A 311 0.11 19.34 5.38
CA ARG A 311 0.86 18.89 4.20
C ARG A 311 2.35 18.89 4.49
N TRP A 312 3.03 17.87 4.03
CA TRP A 312 4.49 17.72 4.11
C TRP A 312 5.03 17.44 2.72
N SER A 313 5.90 18.32 2.21
CA SER A 313 6.40 18.26 0.82
C SER A 313 7.75 17.53 0.67
N GLY A 314 8.42 17.18 1.76
CA GLY A 314 9.68 16.43 1.70
C GLY A 314 9.48 14.98 1.27
N VAL A 315 10.54 14.39 0.72
CA VAL A 315 10.56 12.96 0.38
C VAL A 315 10.51 12.11 1.63
N VAL A 316 9.63 11.11 1.64
CA VAL A 316 9.50 10.13 2.72
C VAL A 316 9.33 8.71 2.18
N GLU A 317 9.66 7.73 3.01
CA GLU A 317 9.58 6.30 2.67
C GLU A 317 8.51 5.59 3.49
N LEU A 318 7.80 4.62 2.89
CA LEU A 318 6.81 3.83 3.64
C LEU A 318 7.44 2.97 4.73
N ARG A 319 8.73 2.58 4.61
CA ARG A 319 9.43 1.84 5.67
C ARG A 319 9.54 2.64 6.98
N SER A 320 9.32 3.95 6.94
CA SER A 320 9.26 4.83 8.12
C SER A 320 8.00 4.66 8.96
N LEU A 321 7.01 3.87 8.49
CA LEU A 321 5.75 3.64 9.23
C LEU A 321 5.97 2.87 10.54
N LEU A 322 6.80 1.80 10.54
CA LEU A 322 7.10 1.07 11.77
C LEU A 322 7.80 1.96 12.82
N PRO A 323 8.92 2.68 12.51
CA PRO A 323 9.53 3.59 13.48
C PRO A 323 8.62 4.75 13.88
N THR A 324 7.68 5.18 13.03
CA THR A 324 6.68 6.20 13.37
C THR A 324 5.71 5.69 14.44
N ILE A 325 5.19 4.48 14.30
CA ILE A 325 4.33 3.85 15.31
C ILE A 325 5.12 3.64 16.61
N ARG A 326 6.36 3.15 16.53
CA ARG A 326 7.25 2.97 17.68
C ARG A 326 7.44 4.29 18.45
N ASP A 327 7.77 5.37 17.75
CA ASP A 327 7.97 6.71 18.33
C ASP A 327 6.68 7.27 18.94
N ALA A 328 5.54 7.11 18.26
CA ALA A 328 4.23 7.55 18.76
C ALA A 328 3.82 6.85 20.06
N LEU A 329 4.31 5.63 20.29
CA LEU A 329 4.10 4.87 21.52
C LEU A 329 5.15 5.17 22.61
N GLY A 330 6.13 6.04 22.35
CA GLY A 330 7.23 6.32 23.25
C GLY A 330 8.19 5.14 23.48
N LEU A 331 8.27 4.22 22.52
CA LEU A 331 9.19 3.08 22.57
C LEU A 331 10.56 3.49 22.02
N GLU A 332 11.60 2.85 22.54
CA GLU A 332 12.98 3.11 22.08
C GLU A 332 13.16 2.77 20.60
N PRO A 333 13.86 3.61 19.83
CA PRO A 333 14.16 3.32 18.42
C PRO A 333 15.06 2.08 18.29
N ALA A 334 14.90 1.33 17.22
CA ALA A 334 15.85 0.27 16.89
C ALA A 334 17.09 0.85 16.15
N ALA A 335 18.21 0.14 16.22
CA ALA A 335 19.51 0.65 15.74
C ALA A 335 19.54 1.07 14.26
N ASN A 336 18.69 0.47 13.42
CA ASN A 336 18.62 0.73 11.97
C ASN A 336 17.25 1.23 11.53
N ASP A 337 16.48 1.81 12.46
CA ASP A 337 15.19 2.41 12.12
C ASP A 337 15.37 3.58 11.13
N ALA A 338 14.49 3.65 10.15
CA ALA A 338 14.30 4.87 9.38
C ALA A 338 13.83 6.02 10.29
N PRO A 339 13.95 7.29 9.89
CA PRO A 339 13.39 8.39 10.64
C PRO A 339 11.89 8.22 10.88
N SER A 340 11.41 8.49 12.10
CA SER A 340 10.00 8.56 12.40
C SER A 340 9.35 9.72 11.64
N LEU A 341 8.26 9.48 10.91
CA LEU A 341 7.52 10.54 10.21
C LEU A 341 6.95 11.58 11.19
N LEU A 342 6.64 11.18 12.42
CA LEU A 342 6.22 12.11 13.47
C LEU A 342 7.35 13.10 13.84
N ARG A 343 8.61 12.65 13.87
CA ARG A 343 9.77 13.52 14.07
C ARG A 343 10.06 14.37 12.84
N VAL A 344 9.89 13.80 11.66
CA VAL A 344 10.06 14.51 10.38
C VAL A 344 9.11 15.70 10.30
N VAL A 345 7.82 15.51 10.51
CA VAL A 345 6.83 16.61 10.43
C VAL A 345 6.96 17.64 11.55
N ARG A 346 7.65 17.31 12.64
CA ARG A 346 8.05 18.23 13.71
C ARG A 346 9.35 18.99 13.44
N GLY A 347 10.01 18.73 12.31
CA GLY A 347 11.32 19.31 11.98
C GLY A 347 12.48 18.77 12.79
N ASN A 348 12.31 17.64 13.50
CA ASN A 348 13.35 17.03 14.35
C ASN A 348 14.13 15.92 13.65
N ALA A 349 13.81 15.62 12.39
CA ALA A 349 14.50 14.68 11.51
C ALA A 349 14.23 15.03 10.05
N SER A 350 15.06 14.50 9.13
CA SER A 350 14.83 14.57 7.70
C SER A 350 15.05 13.20 7.07
N GLU A 351 14.25 12.83 6.08
CA GLU A 351 14.53 11.67 5.24
C GLU A 351 15.33 12.10 3.99
N GLY A 352 14.81 13.00 3.20
CA GLY A 352 15.49 13.62 2.05
C GLY A 352 15.77 12.73 0.85
N VAL A 353 15.73 11.40 1.01
CA VAL A 353 15.88 10.41 -0.07
C VAL A 353 14.99 9.21 0.14
N ALA A 354 14.54 8.59 -0.97
CA ALA A 354 13.86 7.31 -0.96
C ALA A 354 14.59 6.31 -1.87
N LEU A 355 14.76 5.07 -1.40
CA LEU A 355 15.32 3.96 -2.16
C LEU A 355 14.22 2.99 -2.58
N ILE A 356 14.20 2.69 -3.86
CA ILE A 356 13.25 1.75 -4.46
C ILE A 356 14.01 0.60 -5.11
N ARG A 357 13.49 -0.62 -5.00
CA ARG A 357 14.04 -1.81 -5.63
C ARG A 357 12.95 -2.68 -6.21
N THR A 358 13.18 -3.13 -7.44
CA THR A 358 12.32 -4.10 -8.11
C THR A 358 13.14 -4.95 -9.10
N ILE A 359 12.47 -5.65 -9.97
CA ILE A 359 13.06 -6.36 -11.11
C ILE A 359 12.54 -5.78 -12.42
N ASP A 360 13.37 -5.75 -13.46
CA ASP A 360 12.92 -5.39 -14.80
C ASP A 360 12.13 -6.56 -15.45
N ALA A 361 11.55 -6.30 -16.62
CA ALA A 361 10.79 -7.31 -17.39
C ALA A 361 11.61 -8.56 -17.77
N SER A 362 12.94 -8.49 -17.63
CA SER A 362 13.84 -9.64 -17.82
C SER A 362 14.27 -10.27 -16.48
N ARG A 363 13.56 -9.96 -15.39
CA ARG A 363 13.82 -10.41 -14.01
C ARG A 363 15.22 -10.02 -13.48
N ARG A 364 15.78 -8.91 -13.97
CA ARG A 364 17.05 -8.36 -13.49
C ARG A 364 16.82 -7.24 -12.48
N PRO A 365 17.74 -7.06 -11.52
CA PRO A 365 17.64 -5.99 -10.55
C PRO A 365 17.51 -4.60 -11.20
N LEU A 366 16.56 -3.83 -10.72
CA LEU A 366 16.30 -2.43 -11.05
C LEU A 366 16.16 -1.66 -9.75
N ALA A 367 16.86 -0.55 -9.62
CA ALA A 367 16.80 0.29 -8.44
C ALA A 367 16.65 1.76 -8.82
N ALA A 368 16.04 2.53 -7.93
CA ALA A 368 16.01 3.99 -8.05
C ALA A 368 16.32 4.64 -6.70
N VAL A 369 16.85 5.85 -6.75
CA VAL A 369 16.93 6.76 -5.62
C VAL A 369 16.26 8.07 -5.98
N VAL A 370 15.34 8.51 -5.12
CA VAL A 370 14.63 9.79 -5.25
C VAL A 370 15.19 10.74 -4.21
N GLY A 371 15.63 11.92 -4.64
CA GLY A 371 16.00 13.03 -3.80
C GLY A 371 14.96 14.16 -3.87
N GLU A 372 15.32 15.34 -3.34
CA GLU A 372 14.38 16.48 -3.32
C GLU A 372 13.85 16.86 -4.72
N ARG A 373 14.70 16.85 -5.73
CA ARG A 373 14.35 17.28 -7.10
C ARG A 373 14.57 16.18 -8.13
N TYR A 374 15.57 15.34 -7.94
CA TYR A 374 16.01 14.41 -8.96
C TYR A 374 15.76 12.97 -8.59
N LYS A 375 15.45 12.18 -9.59
CA LYS A 375 15.35 10.71 -9.48
C LYS A 375 16.33 10.04 -10.44
N LEU A 376 17.15 9.16 -9.89
CA LEU A 376 18.05 8.31 -10.67
C LEU A 376 17.50 6.90 -10.70
N ILE A 377 17.37 6.34 -11.90
CA ILE A 377 17.03 4.94 -12.13
C ILE A 377 18.28 4.23 -12.64
N GLN A 378 18.61 3.09 -12.03
CA GLN A 378 19.75 2.27 -12.39
C GLN A 378 19.35 0.81 -12.59
N GLY A 379 19.52 0.31 -13.79
CA GLY A 379 19.41 -1.11 -14.11
C GLY A 379 20.73 -1.86 -13.98
N SER A 380 20.68 -3.18 -14.10
CA SER A 380 21.85 -4.06 -13.98
C SER A 380 22.76 -4.07 -15.22
N ARG A 381 22.32 -3.53 -16.35
CA ARG A 381 23.15 -3.41 -17.56
C ARG A 381 24.07 -2.20 -17.49
N ILE A 382 25.30 -2.34 -17.99
CA ILE A 382 26.20 -1.21 -18.19
C ILE A 382 25.51 -0.20 -19.12
N GLY A 383 25.43 1.07 -18.67
CA GLY A 383 24.78 2.14 -19.45
C GLY A 383 23.28 2.30 -19.19
N SER A 384 22.62 1.40 -18.46
CA SER A 384 21.19 1.54 -18.09
C SER A 384 21.02 2.44 -16.87
N THR A 385 21.36 3.73 -17.01
CA THR A 385 21.15 4.74 -15.99
C THR A 385 20.40 5.89 -16.61
N SER A 386 19.31 6.29 -16.00
CA SER A 386 18.55 7.47 -16.38
C SER A 386 18.44 8.42 -15.18
N LEU A 387 18.40 9.71 -15.44
CA LEU A 387 18.23 10.77 -14.43
C LEU A 387 17.08 11.68 -14.86
N TYR A 388 16.14 11.90 -13.97
CA TYR A 388 14.96 12.76 -14.23
C TYR A 388 14.90 13.91 -13.24
N ASP A 389 14.46 15.07 -13.71
CA ASP A 389 14.18 16.26 -12.93
C ASP A 389 12.69 16.28 -12.61
N LEU A 390 12.30 15.86 -11.42
CA LEU A 390 10.89 15.69 -11.06
C LEU A 390 10.12 17.02 -10.92
N ASP A 391 10.82 18.15 -10.74
CA ASP A 391 10.18 19.46 -10.68
C ASP A 391 9.76 19.95 -12.08
N ASP A 392 10.63 19.78 -13.08
CA ASP A 392 10.40 20.25 -14.46
C ASP A 392 9.79 19.14 -15.35
N ASP A 393 9.98 17.87 -14.99
CA ASP A 393 9.52 16.68 -15.72
C ASP A 393 8.96 15.61 -14.77
N PRO A 394 7.84 15.89 -14.08
CA PRO A 394 7.22 14.94 -13.15
C PRO A 394 6.73 13.65 -13.84
N GLY A 395 6.63 13.64 -15.17
CA GLY A 395 6.26 12.48 -15.98
C GLY A 395 7.45 11.65 -16.45
N GLU A 396 8.70 11.99 -16.07
CA GLU A 396 9.93 11.26 -16.38
C GLU A 396 10.12 10.94 -17.87
N LYS A 397 9.84 11.93 -18.74
CA LYS A 397 9.91 11.80 -20.21
C LYS A 397 11.30 12.16 -20.77
N HIS A 398 12.09 12.93 -20.04
CA HIS A 398 13.35 13.51 -20.52
C HIS A 398 14.53 13.08 -19.64
N ASP A 399 15.27 12.07 -20.11
CA ASP A 399 16.50 11.62 -19.45
C ASP A 399 17.62 12.68 -19.58
N VAL A 400 17.97 13.31 -18.46
CA VAL A 400 19.05 14.32 -18.38
C VAL A 400 20.40 13.73 -17.92
N SER A 401 20.56 12.42 -17.87
CA SER A 401 21.77 11.75 -17.38
C SER A 401 23.01 12.07 -18.24
N GLY A 402 22.82 12.23 -19.54
CA GLY A 402 23.91 12.55 -20.49
C GLY A 402 24.50 13.94 -20.29
N SER A 403 23.67 14.92 -19.92
CA SER A 403 24.09 16.32 -19.73
C SER A 403 24.50 16.66 -18.29
N ASN A 404 24.21 15.78 -17.29
CA ASN A 404 24.40 16.07 -15.88
C ASN A 404 25.23 14.99 -15.14
N ARG A 405 26.38 14.66 -15.72
CA ARG A 405 27.26 13.59 -15.19
C ARG A 405 27.67 13.76 -13.71
N PRO A 406 27.98 14.97 -13.20
CA PRO A 406 28.30 15.14 -11.77
C PRO A 406 27.12 14.75 -10.87
N LEU A 407 25.89 15.10 -11.24
CA LEU A 407 24.70 14.77 -10.47
C LEU A 407 24.41 13.25 -10.51
N VAL A 408 24.59 12.62 -11.67
CA VAL A 408 24.51 11.13 -11.79
C VAL A 408 25.48 10.46 -10.81
N LEU A 409 26.71 10.93 -10.69
CA LEU A 409 27.71 10.36 -9.77
C LEU A 409 27.29 10.56 -8.31
N ARG A 410 26.75 11.74 -7.96
CA ARG A 410 26.22 12.04 -6.62
C ARG A 410 25.03 11.15 -6.27
N MET A 411 24.06 11.04 -7.16
CA MET A 411 22.86 10.20 -6.95
C MET A 411 23.24 8.71 -6.87
N ARG A 412 24.19 8.24 -7.66
CA ARG A 412 24.73 6.89 -7.54
C ARG A 412 25.42 6.63 -6.18
N ALA A 413 26.07 7.63 -5.62
CA ALA A 413 26.67 7.50 -4.29
C ALA A 413 25.58 7.36 -3.23
N LEU A 414 24.49 8.13 -3.32
CA LEU A 414 23.30 7.99 -2.44
C LEU A 414 22.66 6.62 -2.59
N LEU A 415 22.47 6.13 -3.82
CA LEU A 415 21.95 4.79 -4.07
C LEU A 415 22.81 3.70 -3.39
N ARG A 416 24.14 3.76 -3.54
CA ARG A 416 25.05 2.79 -2.91
C ARG A 416 25.03 2.87 -1.38
N SER A 417 24.94 4.08 -0.81
CA SER A 417 24.83 4.25 0.64
C SER A 417 23.57 3.61 1.19
N ALA A 418 22.41 3.91 0.58
CA ALA A 418 21.15 3.31 0.97
C ALA A 418 21.11 1.79 0.72
N GLU A 419 21.83 1.31 -0.31
CA GLU A 419 21.99 -0.13 -0.58
C GLU A 419 22.82 -0.87 0.47
N ALA A 420 23.72 -0.21 1.16
CA ALA A 420 24.51 -0.83 2.23
C ALA A 420 23.62 -1.24 3.42
N ASP A 421 22.55 -0.48 3.68
CA ASP A 421 21.60 -0.72 4.78
C ASP A 421 20.58 -1.82 4.46
N ALA A 422 20.54 -2.29 3.21
CA ALA A 422 19.56 -3.32 2.83
C ALA A 422 20.05 -4.72 3.23
N PRO A 423 19.15 -5.56 3.76
CA PRO A 423 19.48 -6.94 4.11
C PRO A 423 20.04 -7.70 2.89
N PRO A 424 20.95 -8.67 3.10
CA PRO A 424 21.39 -9.55 2.03
C PRO A 424 20.18 -10.28 1.43
N ALA A 425 20.36 -10.79 0.20
CA ALA A 425 19.32 -11.63 -0.41
C ALA A 425 18.96 -12.78 0.55
N ASP A 426 17.65 -13.01 0.73
CA ASP A 426 17.17 -14.09 1.60
C ASP A 426 17.77 -15.44 1.17
N GLY A 427 18.83 -15.85 1.87
CA GLY A 427 19.43 -17.18 1.72
C GLY A 427 18.73 -18.25 2.52
N ALA A 428 17.83 -17.85 3.42
CA ALA A 428 17.17 -18.75 4.36
C ALA A 428 15.73 -19.02 3.91
N GLY A 429 15.53 -20.14 3.22
CA GLY A 429 14.22 -20.76 3.13
C GLY A 429 13.31 -20.21 2.02
N ALA A 430 13.78 -20.20 0.78
CA ALA A 430 12.86 -20.14 -0.36
C ALA A 430 11.83 -21.29 -0.22
N ARG A 431 10.66 -20.99 0.36
CA ARG A 431 9.59 -21.97 0.50
C ARG A 431 8.94 -22.19 -0.85
N GLN A 432 8.53 -23.41 -1.10
CA GLN A 432 7.73 -23.71 -2.27
C GLN A 432 6.32 -23.13 -2.04
N VAL A 433 5.92 -22.20 -2.90
CA VAL A 433 4.56 -21.62 -2.85
C VAL A 433 3.56 -22.72 -3.20
N ARG A 434 2.50 -22.84 -2.43
CA ARG A 434 1.45 -23.86 -2.64
C ARG A 434 0.81 -23.70 -4.02
N PRO A 435 0.42 -24.79 -4.69
CA PRO A 435 -0.21 -24.71 -6.03
C PRO A 435 -1.45 -23.81 -6.07
N GLU A 436 -2.27 -23.85 -5.01
CA GLU A 436 -3.46 -23.00 -4.87
C GLU A 436 -3.09 -21.51 -4.84
N THR A 437 -2.08 -21.14 -4.06
CA THR A 437 -1.58 -19.77 -3.99
C THR A 437 -0.98 -19.32 -5.32
N GLN A 438 -0.26 -20.20 -6.02
CA GLN A 438 0.25 -19.91 -7.37
C GLN A 438 -0.91 -19.63 -8.35
N GLN A 439 -2.00 -20.37 -8.27
CA GLN A 439 -3.18 -20.11 -9.10
C GLN A 439 -3.80 -18.74 -8.81
N LYS A 440 -3.90 -18.38 -7.53
CA LYS A 440 -4.39 -17.05 -7.09
C LYS A 440 -3.50 -15.94 -7.62
N LEU A 441 -2.18 -16.07 -7.47
CA LEU A 441 -1.21 -15.10 -7.97
C LEU A 441 -1.28 -14.94 -9.49
N ARG A 442 -1.49 -16.03 -10.23
CA ARG A 442 -1.71 -15.95 -11.68
C ARG A 442 -3.00 -15.23 -12.06
N ALA A 443 -4.08 -15.46 -11.33
CA ALA A 443 -5.37 -14.80 -11.57
C ALA A 443 -5.29 -13.27 -11.39
N LEU A 444 -4.39 -12.79 -10.54
CA LEU A 444 -4.13 -11.37 -10.28
C LEU A 444 -2.95 -10.78 -11.06
N GLY A 445 -2.34 -11.52 -11.98
CA GLY A 445 -1.28 -10.96 -12.83
C GLY A 445 0.15 -11.04 -12.29
N TYR A 446 0.38 -11.60 -11.10
CA TYR A 446 1.70 -11.65 -10.48
C TYR A 446 2.64 -12.74 -11.01
N ALA A 447 2.12 -13.85 -11.53
CA ALA A 447 2.90 -14.96 -12.06
C ALA A 447 2.46 -15.34 -13.47
N ASP A 448 3.40 -15.80 -14.31
CA ASP A 448 3.12 -16.35 -15.66
C ASP A 448 2.66 -17.81 -15.59
#